data_95bdf1672bd424f567fd85836c8155c5
#
_entry.id   95bdf1672bd424f567fd85836c8155c5
#
_cell.length_a   1.000
_cell.length_b   1.000
_cell.length_c   1.000
_cell.angle_alpha   90.00
_cell.angle_beta   90.00
_cell.angle_gamma   90.00
#
_symmetry.space_group_name_H-M   'P 1'
#
loop_
_entity.id
_entity.type
_entity.pdbx_description
1 polymer ?
#
loop_
_entity_poly.entity_id
_entity_poly.type
_entity_poly.pdbx_seq_one_letter_code
_entity_poly.pdbx_strand_id
1 'polypeptide(L)'
;MSGTTGRTTQRTDLDARSERLLPSVELPAPVEDLAAAAATRLGWDGTVLPPMTLLGRRVVVVAEILADAHAERICLGAEPVADRATVSTWVWPELAGRVPPPAVRIQGVLSVARHWRTGLVSTVPFGRYAETAVVLPWWAATTHDYLVNCLPRARRFGVNLLTADPEGVVELDLPSTLDGQPLEKDATSRWLNEVVYERMLTTVEASA
;
A
#
# COMPACT_ATOMS: atom_id res chain seq x y z
N MET A 1 18.88 32.52 58.98
CA MET A 1 19.27 31.30 58.21
C MET A 1 18.02 30.72 57.64
N SER A 2 17.78 30.98 56.41
CA SER A 2 16.55 30.68 55.69
C SER A 2 16.76 29.45 54.84
N GLY A 3 15.89 28.44 54.99
CA GLY A 3 15.86 27.23 54.19
C GLY A 3 14.81 27.35 53.10
N THR A 4 15.23 27.37 51.86
CA THR A 4 14.39 27.25 50.67
C THR A 4 14.20 25.77 50.37
N THR A 5 12.98 25.25 50.47
CA THR A 5 12.67 23.92 49.94
C THR A 5 11.22 23.89 49.49
N GLY A 6 10.96 23.56 48.25
CA GLY A 6 9.60 23.28 47.82
C GLY A 6 9.20 23.76 46.44
N ARG A 7 9.86 23.30 45.35
CA ARG A 7 9.32 23.55 43.97
C ARG A 7 9.69 22.52 42.94
N THR A 8 9.87 21.26 43.31
CA THR A 8 10.28 20.23 42.33
C THR A 8 9.25 19.15 42.08
N THR A 9 8.18 19.05 42.89
CA THR A 9 7.27 17.89 42.85
C THR A 9 6.06 18.08 41.93
N GLN A 10 5.72 19.29 41.48
CA GLN A 10 4.53 19.52 40.65
C GLN A 10 4.74 19.38 39.15
N ARG A 11 5.99 19.37 38.67
CA ARG A 11 6.30 19.29 37.24
C ARG A 11 6.24 17.85 36.69
N THR A 12 6.55 16.88 37.53
CA THR A 12 6.56 15.46 37.18
C THR A 12 5.16 14.85 37.02
N ASP A 13 4.18 15.36 37.76
CA ASP A 13 2.80 14.84 37.69
C ASP A 13 2.00 15.34 36.48
N LEU A 14 2.36 16.50 35.94
CA LEU A 14 1.73 17.05 34.72
C LEU A 14 2.26 16.36 33.45
N ASP A 15 3.56 16.03 33.43
CA ASP A 15 4.17 15.30 32.31
C ASP A 15 3.65 13.85 32.27
N ALA A 16 3.52 13.18 33.41
CA ALA A 16 2.96 11.82 33.52
C ALA A 16 1.45 11.74 33.18
N ARG A 17 0.72 12.86 33.30
CA ARG A 17 -0.69 12.93 32.94
C ARG A 17 -0.90 13.24 31.46
N SER A 18 0.04 13.97 30.83
CA SER A 18 0.03 14.24 29.39
C SER A 18 0.37 13.00 28.55
N GLU A 19 1.22 12.10 29.03
CA GLU A 19 1.53 10.83 28.37
C GLU A 19 0.36 9.86 28.32
N ARG A 20 -0.61 9.98 29.23
CA ARG A 20 -1.81 9.10 29.29
C ARG A 20 -2.97 9.54 28.39
N LEU A 21 -2.84 10.65 27.69
CA LEU A 21 -3.89 11.24 26.85
C LEU A 21 -3.59 11.20 25.34
N LEU A 22 -2.42 10.67 24.96
CA LEU A 22 -2.19 10.37 23.54
C LEU A 22 -2.81 9.02 23.24
N PRO A 23 -3.79 8.94 22.31
CA PRO A 23 -4.30 7.65 21.88
C PRO A 23 -3.11 6.79 21.42
N SER A 24 -3.12 5.51 21.81
CA SER A 24 -2.14 4.53 21.35
C SER A 24 -1.97 4.70 19.84
N VAL A 25 -0.74 5.00 19.41
CA VAL A 25 -0.42 5.22 17.99
C VAL A 25 -0.38 3.88 17.24
N GLU A 26 -1.05 2.85 17.76
CA GLU A 26 -1.12 1.52 17.19
C GLU A 26 -2.24 1.41 16.15
N LEU A 27 -2.03 0.55 15.18
CA LEU A 27 -3.08 0.18 14.23
C LEU A 27 -4.13 -0.67 14.97
N PRO A 28 -5.42 -0.59 14.58
CA PRO A 28 -6.49 -1.33 15.26
C PRO A 28 -6.43 -2.85 15.02
N ALA A 29 -5.76 -3.29 13.93
CA ALA A 29 -5.57 -4.69 13.59
C ALA A 29 -4.24 -4.90 12.83
N PRO A 30 -3.81 -6.15 12.58
CA PRO A 30 -2.66 -6.45 11.73
C PRO A 30 -2.78 -5.82 10.35
N VAL A 31 -1.63 -5.49 9.75
CA VAL A 31 -1.57 -4.83 8.43
C VAL A 31 -2.25 -5.67 7.35
N GLU A 32 -2.09 -6.98 7.41
CA GLU A 32 -2.64 -7.94 6.47
C GLU A 32 -4.17 -7.97 6.53
N ASP A 33 -4.76 -7.95 7.72
CA ASP A 33 -6.20 -7.97 7.92
C ASP A 33 -6.84 -6.67 7.44
N LEU A 34 -6.23 -5.53 7.78
CA LEU A 34 -6.69 -4.21 7.31
C LEU A 34 -6.56 -4.07 5.80
N ALA A 35 -5.52 -4.66 5.22
CA ALA A 35 -5.33 -4.65 3.78
C ALA A 35 -6.38 -5.52 3.05
N ALA A 36 -6.72 -6.69 3.60
CA ALA A 36 -7.76 -7.56 3.06
C ALA A 36 -9.14 -6.91 3.14
N ALA A 37 -9.47 -6.29 4.28
CA ALA A 37 -10.72 -5.55 4.45
C ALA A 37 -10.82 -4.37 3.48
N ALA A 38 -9.71 -3.63 3.28
CA ALA A 38 -9.66 -2.52 2.32
C ALA A 38 -9.82 -2.99 0.88
N ALA A 39 -9.17 -4.07 0.46
CA ALA A 39 -9.32 -4.66 -0.86
C ALA A 39 -10.79 -5.04 -1.13
N THR A 40 -11.41 -5.72 -0.18
CA THR A 40 -12.85 -6.06 -0.25
C THR A 40 -13.72 -4.81 -0.38
N ARG A 41 -13.45 -3.77 0.41
CA ARG A 41 -14.23 -2.52 0.41
C ARG A 41 -14.09 -1.75 -0.90
N LEU A 42 -12.94 -1.87 -1.59
CA LEU A 42 -12.66 -1.25 -2.88
C LEU A 42 -13.14 -2.09 -4.07
N GLY A 43 -13.58 -3.33 -3.83
CA GLY A 43 -13.93 -4.27 -4.91
C GLY A 43 -12.71 -4.73 -5.72
N TRP A 44 -11.53 -4.75 -5.11
CA TRP A 44 -10.33 -5.27 -5.76
C TRP A 44 -10.30 -6.79 -5.69
N ASP A 45 -10.48 -7.42 -6.84
CA ASP A 45 -10.42 -8.87 -6.96
C ASP A 45 -8.97 -9.36 -7.00
N GLY A 46 -8.71 -10.51 -6.38
CA GLY A 46 -7.41 -11.15 -6.42
C GLY A 46 -6.83 -11.49 -5.04
N THR A 47 -5.56 -11.83 -5.03
CA THR A 47 -4.81 -12.20 -3.82
C THR A 47 -4.18 -10.97 -3.19
N VAL A 48 -4.44 -10.78 -1.90
CA VAL A 48 -3.73 -9.77 -1.09
C VAL A 48 -2.38 -10.35 -0.68
N LEU A 49 -1.31 -9.77 -1.19
CA LEU A 49 0.06 -10.23 -0.90
C LEU A 49 0.54 -9.71 0.46
N PRO A 50 1.41 -10.44 1.15
CA PRO A 50 2.08 -9.91 2.33
C PRO A 50 2.80 -8.59 2.05
N PRO A 51 2.97 -7.71 3.05
CA PRO A 51 3.68 -6.45 2.89
C PRO A 51 5.06 -6.65 2.27
N MET A 52 5.33 -5.96 1.18
CA MET A 52 6.57 -6.07 0.41
C MET A 52 7.17 -4.69 0.10
N THR A 53 8.43 -4.66 -0.31
CA THR A 53 9.11 -3.42 -0.70
C THR A 53 9.16 -3.30 -2.23
N LEU A 54 8.46 -2.31 -2.78
CA LEU A 54 8.47 -1.96 -4.20
C LEU A 54 8.87 -0.50 -4.37
N LEU A 55 9.73 -0.19 -5.33
CA LEU A 55 10.26 1.17 -5.58
C LEU A 55 10.77 1.86 -4.29
N GLY A 56 11.36 1.08 -3.36
CA GLY A 56 11.83 1.57 -2.07
C GLY A 56 10.71 1.95 -1.08
N ARG A 57 9.47 1.52 -1.32
CA ARG A 57 8.31 1.77 -0.47
C ARG A 57 7.72 0.46 0.04
N ARG A 58 7.36 0.43 1.34
CA ARG A 58 6.66 -0.72 1.92
C ARG A 58 5.16 -0.58 1.62
N VAL A 59 4.63 -1.54 0.87
CA VAL A 59 3.24 -1.54 0.40
C VAL A 59 2.66 -2.96 0.45
N VAL A 60 1.35 -3.04 0.37
CA VAL A 60 0.60 -4.28 0.09
C VAL A 60 0.08 -4.19 -1.33
N VAL A 61 0.19 -5.28 -2.08
CA VAL A 61 -0.30 -5.38 -3.46
C VAL A 61 -1.46 -6.35 -3.50
N VAL A 62 -2.50 -5.98 -4.24
CA VAL A 62 -3.61 -6.87 -4.60
C VAL A 62 -3.47 -7.19 -6.07
N ALA A 63 -3.35 -8.48 -6.41
CA ALA A 63 -3.11 -8.91 -7.76
C ALA A 63 -3.82 -10.24 -8.09
N GLU A 64 -4.04 -10.45 -9.37
CA GLU A 64 -4.67 -11.64 -9.95
C GLU A 64 -3.69 -12.31 -10.91
N ILE A 65 -3.59 -13.65 -10.88
CA ILE A 65 -2.86 -14.41 -11.89
C ILE A 65 -3.72 -14.49 -13.16
N LEU A 66 -3.12 -14.13 -14.29
CA LEU A 66 -3.72 -14.30 -15.62
C LEU A 66 -3.48 -15.73 -16.08
N ALA A 67 -4.51 -16.58 -15.97
CA ALA A 67 -4.40 -18.02 -16.15
C ALA A 67 -3.73 -18.43 -17.47
N ASP A 68 -4.13 -17.82 -18.59
CA ASP A 68 -3.58 -18.14 -19.92
C ASP A 68 -2.10 -17.78 -20.03
N ALA A 69 -1.73 -16.58 -19.60
CA ALA A 69 -0.34 -16.10 -19.62
C ALA A 69 0.55 -16.91 -18.65
N HIS A 70 0.00 -17.29 -17.48
CA HIS A 70 0.69 -18.15 -16.54
C HIS A 70 0.93 -19.55 -17.13
N ALA A 71 -0.08 -20.17 -17.74
CA ALA A 71 0.06 -21.47 -18.40
C ALA A 71 1.07 -21.41 -19.55
N GLU A 72 1.05 -20.37 -20.38
CA GLU A 72 2.03 -20.15 -21.45
C GLU A 72 3.45 -20.09 -20.88
N ARG A 73 3.68 -19.33 -19.78
CA ARG A 73 4.99 -19.21 -19.17
C ARG A 73 5.49 -20.54 -18.59
N ILE A 74 4.61 -21.34 -17.98
CA ILE A 74 4.97 -22.70 -17.53
C ILE A 74 5.40 -23.57 -18.72
N CYS A 75 4.62 -23.57 -19.80
CA CYS A 75 4.96 -24.36 -21.00
C CYS A 75 6.29 -23.96 -21.64
N LEU A 76 6.65 -22.67 -21.56
CA LEU A 76 7.90 -22.14 -22.09
C LEU A 76 9.08 -22.23 -21.09
N GLY A 77 8.85 -22.66 -19.86
CA GLY A 77 9.85 -22.61 -18.79
C GLY A 77 10.30 -21.17 -18.46
N ALA A 78 9.43 -20.19 -18.67
CA ALA A 78 9.74 -18.78 -18.51
C ALA A 78 9.46 -18.32 -17.06
N GLU A 79 10.45 -18.44 -16.21
CA GLU A 79 10.39 -17.99 -14.81
C GLU A 79 10.23 -16.47 -14.69
N PRO A 80 9.75 -15.97 -13.51
CA PRO A 80 9.72 -14.53 -13.23
C PRO A 80 11.14 -13.94 -13.28
N VAL A 81 11.26 -12.72 -13.82
CA VAL A 81 12.54 -12.00 -13.92
C VAL A 81 12.47 -10.71 -13.08
N ALA A 82 13.03 -10.76 -11.87
CA ALA A 82 13.05 -9.59 -10.97
C ALA A 82 14.18 -8.59 -11.30
N ASP A 83 15.13 -8.94 -12.17
CA ASP A 83 16.21 -8.02 -12.58
C ASP A 83 15.68 -6.88 -13.44
N ARG A 84 15.74 -5.67 -12.88
CA ARG A 84 15.20 -4.47 -13.51
C ARG A 84 15.92 -4.10 -14.81
N ALA A 85 17.23 -4.36 -14.89
CA ALA A 85 18.02 -4.05 -16.08
C ALA A 85 17.59 -4.92 -17.27
N THR A 86 17.45 -6.22 -17.03
CA THR A 86 16.93 -7.16 -18.04
C THR A 86 15.53 -6.78 -18.49
N VAL A 87 14.59 -6.57 -17.55
CA VAL A 87 13.20 -6.24 -17.88
C VAL A 87 13.09 -4.91 -18.60
N SER A 88 13.98 -3.95 -18.35
CA SER A 88 13.96 -2.66 -19.04
C SER A 88 14.21 -2.78 -20.56
N THR A 89 14.85 -3.85 -21.02
CA THR A 89 15.04 -4.11 -22.45
C THR A 89 13.81 -4.68 -23.13
N TRP A 90 12.91 -5.30 -22.37
CA TRP A 90 11.71 -6.00 -22.89
C TRP A 90 10.70 -5.08 -23.57
N VAL A 91 10.78 -3.77 -23.36
CA VAL A 91 9.92 -2.78 -24.01
C VAL A 91 10.49 -2.31 -25.36
N TRP A 92 11.66 -2.83 -25.76
CA TRP A 92 12.23 -2.49 -27.05
C TRP A 92 11.45 -3.14 -28.20
N PRO A 93 11.18 -2.41 -29.29
CA PRO A 93 10.38 -2.93 -30.41
C PRO A 93 10.95 -4.23 -31.01
N GLU A 94 12.30 -4.39 -31.00
CA GLU A 94 12.99 -5.57 -31.55
C GLU A 94 12.70 -6.85 -30.76
N LEU A 95 12.28 -6.72 -29.50
CA LEU A 95 11.93 -7.84 -28.63
C LEU A 95 10.44 -8.11 -28.57
N ALA A 96 9.64 -7.33 -29.27
CA ALA A 96 8.18 -7.54 -29.32
C ALA A 96 7.85 -8.98 -29.79
N GLY A 97 7.02 -9.68 -29.01
CA GLY A 97 6.65 -11.08 -29.27
C GLY A 97 7.72 -12.12 -28.92
N ARG A 98 8.89 -11.72 -28.38
CA ARG A 98 9.94 -12.63 -27.92
C ARG A 98 10.06 -12.71 -26.40
N VAL A 99 9.47 -11.73 -25.70
CA VAL A 99 9.44 -11.68 -24.24
C VAL A 99 8.20 -12.37 -23.71
N PRO A 100 8.26 -13.00 -22.53
CA PRO A 100 7.11 -13.66 -21.94
C PRO A 100 5.96 -12.67 -21.69
N PRO A 101 4.69 -13.05 -21.79
CA PRO A 101 3.59 -12.15 -21.47
C PRO A 101 3.56 -11.78 -19.97
N PRO A 102 2.97 -10.63 -19.58
CA PRO A 102 2.67 -10.34 -18.17
C PRO A 102 1.73 -11.42 -17.63
N ALA A 103 2.13 -12.10 -16.55
CA ALA A 103 1.37 -13.21 -15.98
C ALA A 103 0.45 -12.79 -14.81
N VAL A 104 0.51 -11.50 -14.40
CA VAL A 104 -0.35 -10.95 -13.35
C VAL A 104 -1.00 -9.65 -13.77
N ARG A 105 -2.16 -9.38 -13.18
CA ARG A 105 -2.81 -8.07 -13.20
C ARG A 105 -2.76 -7.50 -11.80
N ILE A 106 -2.10 -6.36 -11.62
CA ILE A 106 -2.12 -5.62 -10.36
C ILE A 106 -3.43 -4.83 -10.33
N GLN A 107 -4.32 -5.18 -9.40
CA GLN A 107 -5.60 -4.47 -9.19
C GLN A 107 -5.33 -3.17 -8.45
N GLY A 108 -4.52 -3.25 -7.38
CA GLY A 108 -4.19 -2.07 -6.61
C GLY A 108 -2.97 -2.22 -5.72
N VAL A 109 -2.47 -1.05 -5.29
CA VAL A 109 -1.37 -0.94 -4.34
C VAL A 109 -1.83 -0.09 -3.17
N LEU A 110 -1.75 -0.63 -1.95
CA LEU A 110 -2.19 0.07 -0.76
C LEU A 110 -1.10 0.15 0.31
N SER A 111 -1.23 1.15 1.17
CA SER A 111 -0.41 1.32 2.37
C SER A 111 -1.31 1.43 3.59
N VAL A 112 -1.08 0.58 4.57
CA VAL A 112 -1.66 0.73 5.91
C VAL A 112 -0.68 1.55 6.75
N ALA A 113 -1.07 2.73 7.19
CA ALA A 113 -0.17 3.68 7.83
C ALA A 113 -0.83 4.39 9.02
N ARG A 114 -0.04 4.68 10.05
CA ARG A 114 -0.50 5.46 11.22
C ARG A 114 -0.70 6.95 10.88
N HIS A 115 0.03 7.44 9.88
CA HIS A 115 0.02 8.83 9.48
C HIS A 115 -0.21 8.96 7.97
N TRP A 116 -1.13 9.82 7.57
CA TRP A 116 -1.51 10.01 6.18
C TRP A 116 -0.34 10.44 5.26
N ARG A 117 0.65 11.21 5.79
CA ARG A 117 1.83 11.61 5.00
C ARG A 117 2.65 10.41 4.59
N THR A 118 2.88 9.48 5.51
CA THR A 118 3.59 8.21 5.24
C THR A 118 2.81 7.37 4.22
N GLY A 119 1.50 7.24 4.41
CA GLY A 119 0.63 6.52 3.49
C GLY A 119 0.70 7.06 2.07
N LEU A 120 0.48 8.37 1.89
CA LEU A 120 0.54 9.00 0.56
C LEU A 120 1.94 8.91 -0.08
N VAL A 121 3.02 9.14 0.68
CA VAL A 121 4.39 8.99 0.17
C VAL A 121 4.67 7.57 -0.29
N SER A 122 4.05 6.57 0.34
CA SER A 122 4.21 5.16 -0.05
C SER A 122 3.41 4.80 -1.30
N THR A 123 2.21 5.35 -1.50
CA THR A 123 1.29 4.92 -2.56
C THR A 123 1.32 5.78 -3.83
N VAL A 124 1.51 7.10 -3.71
CA VAL A 124 1.48 8.04 -4.86
C VAL A 124 2.39 7.62 -6.02
N PRO A 125 3.61 7.09 -5.82
CA PRO A 125 4.45 6.64 -6.93
C PRO A 125 3.84 5.54 -7.81
N PHE A 126 2.86 4.79 -7.28
CA PHE A 126 2.20 3.68 -7.98
C PHE A 126 0.96 4.10 -8.76
N GLY A 127 0.41 5.29 -8.53
CA GLY A 127 -0.82 5.77 -9.18
C GLY A 127 -0.77 5.85 -10.71
N ARG A 128 0.42 5.70 -11.31
CA ARG A 128 0.61 5.58 -12.77
C ARG A 128 0.44 4.15 -13.28
N TYR A 129 0.53 3.15 -12.41
CA TYR A 129 0.62 1.73 -12.76
C TYR A 129 -0.54 0.89 -12.25
N ALA A 130 -1.18 1.32 -11.16
CA ALA A 130 -2.30 0.63 -10.54
C ALA A 130 -3.17 1.61 -9.76
N GLU A 131 -4.37 1.21 -9.38
CA GLU A 131 -5.14 1.95 -8.39
C GLU A 131 -4.38 2.02 -7.06
N THR A 132 -4.58 3.10 -6.31
CA THR A 132 -3.86 3.29 -5.05
C THR A 132 -4.80 3.60 -3.91
N ALA A 133 -4.45 3.08 -2.71
CA ALA A 133 -5.22 3.33 -1.51
C ALA A 133 -4.32 3.52 -0.27
N VAL A 134 -4.83 4.27 0.70
CA VAL A 134 -4.24 4.41 2.02
C VAL A 134 -5.29 4.07 3.06
N VAL A 135 -4.94 3.15 3.97
CA VAL A 135 -5.74 2.84 5.16
C VAL A 135 -5.12 3.53 6.37
N LEU A 136 -5.94 4.31 7.06
CA LEU A 136 -5.57 5.05 8.26
C LEU A 136 -6.42 4.59 9.45
N PRO A 137 -5.94 4.68 10.67
CA PRO A 137 -6.80 4.49 11.83
C PRO A 137 -7.82 5.64 11.93
N TRP A 138 -9.03 5.35 12.41
CA TRP A 138 -10.15 6.28 12.50
C TRP A 138 -9.82 7.62 13.15
N TRP A 139 -8.98 7.60 14.20
CA TRP A 139 -8.57 8.82 14.90
C TRP A 139 -7.77 9.80 14.02
N ALA A 140 -7.13 9.32 12.96
CA ALA A 140 -6.44 10.19 12.01
C ALA A 140 -7.44 11.06 11.24
N ALA A 141 -8.62 10.52 10.90
CA ALA A 141 -9.68 11.22 10.20
C ALA A 141 -10.39 12.30 11.05
N THR A 142 -10.31 12.20 12.38
CA THR A 142 -10.90 13.21 13.29
C THR A 142 -10.05 14.48 13.42
N THR A 143 -8.87 14.52 12.83
CA THR A 143 -7.95 15.64 12.95
C THR A 143 -8.23 16.74 11.93
N HIS A 144 -8.05 18.02 12.33
CA HIS A 144 -8.12 19.14 11.41
C HIS A 144 -7.10 19.00 10.25
N ASP A 145 -5.91 18.44 10.52
CA ASP A 145 -4.87 18.19 9.51
C ASP A 145 -5.32 17.19 8.43
N TYR A 146 -6.15 16.22 8.79
CA TYR A 146 -6.77 15.30 7.83
C TYR A 146 -7.67 16.05 6.85
N LEU A 147 -8.57 16.88 7.33
CA LEU A 147 -9.52 17.62 6.50
C LEU A 147 -8.83 18.64 5.59
N VAL A 148 -7.88 19.40 6.12
CA VAL A 148 -7.26 20.54 5.42
C VAL A 148 -6.10 20.12 4.53
N ASN A 149 -5.39 19.06 4.89
CA ASN A 149 -4.17 18.66 4.20
C ASN A 149 -4.23 17.28 3.55
N CYS A 150 -4.80 16.26 4.21
CA CYS A 150 -4.84 14.90 3.68
C CYS A 150 -5.83 14.78 2.53
N LEU A 151 -7.11 15.08 2.75
CA LEU A 151 -8.16 14.93 1.75
C LEU A 151 -7.86 15.66 0.43
N PRO A 152 -7.44 16.96 0.42
CA PRO A 152 -7.14 17.64 -0.83
C PRO A 152 -5.97 17.02 -1.60
N ARG A 153 -4.95 16.51 -0.88
CA ARG A 153 -3.80 15.86 -1.51
C ARG A 153 -4.17 14.49 -2.08
N ALA A 154 -4.89 13.67 -1.32
CA ALA A 154 -5.36 12.37 -1.78
C ALA A 154 -6.22 12.52 -3.04
N ARG A 155 -7.17 13.47 -3.04
CA ARG A 155 -7.98 13.79 -4.22
C ARG A 155 -7.14 14.22 -5.42
N ARG A 156 -6.15 15.09 -5.20
CA ARG A 156 -5.24 15.55 -6.26
C ARG A 156 -4.43 14.42 -6.89
N PHE A 157 -4.03 13.42 -6.10
CA PHE A 157 -3.22 12.30 -6.56
C PHE A 157 -4.06 11.07 -6.94
N GLY A 158 -5.39 11.14 -6.83
CA GLY A 158 -6.28 10.03 -7.15
C GLY A 158 -6.07 8.81 -6.24
N VAL A 159 -5.83 9.05 -4.96
CA VAL A 159 -5.64 7.98 -3.96
C VAL A 159 -6.93 7.77 -3.19
N ASN A 160 -7.39 6.52 -3.12
CA ASN A 160 -8.48 6.13 -2.23
C ASN A 160 -8.04 6.29 -0.78
N LEU A 161 -8.86 6.92 0.07
CA LEU A 161 -8.64 6.96 1.51
C LEU A 161 -9.67 6.12 2.23
N LEU A 162 -9.19 5.25 3.09
CA LEU A 162 -10.00 4.42 3.96
C LEU A 162 -9.58 4.64 5.41
N THR A 163 -10.55 4.49 6.31
CA THR A 163 -10.31 4.52 7.76
C THR A 163 -10.73 3.21 8.39
N ALA A 164 -9.94 2.77 9.35
CA ALA A 164 -10.20 1.58 10.14
C ALA A 164 -10.63 1.99 11.55
N ASP A 165 -11.78 1.52 12.01
CA ASP A 165 -12.26 1.73 13.37
C ASP A 165 -11.50 0.88 14.41
N PRO A 166 -11.76 1.02 15.73
CA PRO A 166 -11.10 0.23 16.76
C PRO A 166 -11.34 -1.28 16.66
N GLU A 167 -12.42 -1.69 16.04
CA GLU A 167 -12.82 -3.07 15.79
C GLU A 167 -12.18 -3.64 14.51
N GLY A 168 -11.46 -2.82 13.74
CA GLY A 168 -10.80 -3.21 12.49
C GLY A 168 -11.69 -3.15 11.25
N VAL A 169 -12.91 -2.61 11.37
CA VAL A 169 -13.79 -2.41 10.22
C VAL A 169 -13.27 -1.24 9.36
N VAL A 170 -13.18 -1.47 8.06
CA VAL A 170 -12.61 -0.49 7.13
C VAL A 170 -13.72 0.19 6.32
N GLU A 171 -13.75 1.51 6.35
CA GLU A 171 -14.68 2.35 5.61
C GLU A 171 -13.97 3.23 4.59
N LEU A 172 -14.63 3.50 3.46
CA LEU A 172 -14.12 4.36 2.39
C LEU A 172 -14.52 5.81 2.64
N ASP A 173 -13.57 6.67 2.98
CA ASP A 173 -13.79 8.10 3.22
C ASP A 173 -13.74 8.94 1.94
N LEU A 174 -12.82 8.60 1.04
CA LEU A 174 -12.61 9.31 -0.21
C LEU A 174 -12.32 8.32 -1.33
N PRO A 175 -13.21 8.18 -2.31
CA PRO A 175 -12.92 7.41 -3.52
C PRO A 175 -11.92 8.15 -4.42
N SER A 176 -11.13 7.38 -5.18
CA SER A 176 -10.28 7.91 -6.25
C SER A 176 -11.12 8.60 -7.32
N THR A 177 -10.56 9.64 -7.91
CA THR A 177 -11.15 10.33 -9.07
C THR A 177 -10.50 9.89 -10.39
N LEU A 178 -9.56 8.95 -10.34
CA LEU A 178 -8.80 8.47 -11.50
C LEU A 178 -9.36 7.18 -12.10
N ASP A 179 -10.56 6.78 -11.70
CA ASP A 179 -11.22 5.59 -12.21
C ASP A 179 -11.32 5.61 -13.74
N GLY A 180 -10.88 4.52 -14.37
CA GLY A 180 -10.92 4.36 -15.81
C GLY A 180 -9.80 5.07 -16.58
N GLN A 181 -8.83 5.70 -15.91
CA GLN A 181 -7.65 6.22 -16.62
C GLN A 181 -6.75 5.08 -17.10
N PRO A 182 -6.21 5.16 -18.32
CA PRO A 182 -5.28 4.16 -18.82
C PRO A 182 -3.99 4.19 -17.99
N LEU A 183 -3.62 3.02 -17.45
CA LEU A 183 -2.39 2.86 -16.68
C LEU A 183 -1.18 2.84 -17.63
N GLU A 184 -0.06 3.41 -17.20
CA GLU A 184 1.16 3.42 -17.99
C GLU A 184 1.70 2.00 -18.20
N LYS A 185 2.08 1.70 -19.44
CA LYS A 185 2.71 0.44 -19.84
C LYS A 185 4.15 0.73 -20.28
N ASP A 186 5.05 0.79 -19.34
CA ASP A 186 6.47 1.06 -19.54
C ASP A 186 7.35 -0.05 -18.91
N ALA A 187 8.66 0.13 -18.94
CA ALA A 187 9.60 -0.79 -18.35
C ALA A 187 9.40 -0.98 -16.83
N THR A 188 8.91 0.07 -16.14
CA THR A 188 8.65 -0.01 -14.70
C THR A 188 7.41 -0.83 -14.41
N SER A 189 6.32 -0.62 -15.15
CA SER A 189 5.11 -1.43 -15.01
C SER A 189 5.39 -2.90 -15.33
N ARG A 190 6.23 -3.15 -16.35
CA ARG A 190 6.65 -4.50 -16.69
C ARG A 190 7.44 -5.16 -15.56
N TRP A 191 8.39 -4.45 -14.99
CA TRP A 191 9.18 -4.93 -13.86
C TRP A 191 8.31 -5.16 -12.62
N LEU A 192 7.36 -4.27 -12.31
CA LEU A 192 6.41 -4.47 -11.21
C LEU A 192 5.62 -5.76 -11.38
N ASN A 193 5.15 -6.06 -12.61
CA ASN A 193 4.45 -7.32 -12.89
C ASN A 193 5.34 -8.54 -12.61
N GLU A 194 6.61 -8.52 -13.00
CA GLU A 194 7.53 -9.65 -12.77
C GLU A 194 7.77 -9.87 -11.27
N VAL A 195 8.04 -8.80 -10.50
CA VAL A 195 8.25 -8.91 -9.05
C VAL A 195 7.00 -9.38 -8.31
N VAL A 196 5.82 -8.88 -8.72
CA VAL A 196 4.55 -9.32 -8.14
C VAL A 196 4.26 -10.76 -8.51
N TYR A 197 4.53 -11.17 -9.74
CA TYR A 197 4.36 -12.56 -10.19
C TYR A 197 5.23 -13.53 -9.38
N GLU A 198 6.52 -13.23 -9.22
CA GLU A 198 7.42 -13.99 -8.36
C GLU A 198 6.88 -14.13 -6.93
N ARG A 199 6.37 -13.03 -6.37
CA ARG A 199 5.81 -13.04 -5.01
C ARG A 199 4.54 -13.86 -4.91
N MET A 200 3.68 -13.85 -5.93
CA MET A 200 2.47 -14.66 -5.97
C MET A 200 2.79 -16.17 -6.00
N LEU A 201 3.76 -16.57 -6.81
CA LEU A 201 4.19 -17.98 -6.88
C LEU A 201 4.70 -18.47 -5.53
N THR A 202 5.58 -17.70 -4.87
CA THR A 202 6.12 -18.07 -3.55
C THR A 202 5.03 -18.10 -2.46
N THR A 203 3.98 -17.29 -2.58
CA THR A 203 2.87 -17.28 -1.61
C THR A 203 1.97 -18.50 -1.79
N VAL A 204 1.71 -18.91 -3.03
CA VAL A 204 0.92 -20.12 -3.34
C VAL A 204 1.65 -21.37 -2.85
N GLU A 205 2.95 -21.49 -3.11
CA GLU A 205 3.79 -22.62 -2.65
C GLU A 205 3.82 -22.74 -1.12
N ALA A 206 3.83 -21.62 -0.40
CA ALA A 206 3.82 -21.61 1.07
C ALA A 206 2.46 -22.00 1.66
N SER A 207 1.39 -21.99 0.88
CA SER A 207 0.02 -22.31 1.30
C SER A 207 -0.43 -23.70 0.88
N ALA A 208 0.37 -24.43 0.10
CA ALA A 208 0.11 -25.79 -0.39
C ALA A 208 0.78 -26.84 0.48
#